data_e712dbc70d7a5d41d09c6126772eb662
#
_entry.id   e712dbc70d7a5d41d09c6126772eb662
#
_cell.length_a   1.000
_cell.length_b   1.000
_cell.length_c   1.000
_cell.angle_alpha   90.00
_cell.angle_beta   90.00
_cell.angle_gamma   90.00
#
_symmetry.space_group_name_H-M   'P 1'
#
loop_
_entity.id
_entity.type
_entity.pdbx_description
1 polymer ?
#
loop_
_entity_poly.entity_id
_entity_poly.type
_entity_poly.pdbx_seq_one_letter_code
_entity_poly.pdbx_strand_id
1 'polypeptide(L)'
;MKRPTYFSLFAGLVASLSSMHATTVIPPTFDQLVQQAEVIFQGTVTNVRSVWEGEGAQRHIDTYVTFQVQESVKGNAGASYTIRMLGGTVGDETMEVTDTPKFNVGDRDILFVEHNNEQFVPLVGIKHGRFHVQRDEQTGRDVVLNDEGEPVRDLATLGREEESVSASEAISPEDLKSAVKNQLAGSGLKNPANN
;
A
#
# COMPACT_ATOMS: atom_id res chain seq x y z
N MET A 1 -29.34 -60.60 43.17
CA MET A 1 -29.41 -59.19 42.83
C MET A 1 -28.01 -58.71 42.42
N LYS A 2 -27.73 -58.57 41.08
CA LYS A 2 -26.45 -58.11 40.53
C LYS A 2 -26.63 -56.69 40.04
N ARG A 3 -25.86 -55.73 40.56
CA ARG A 3 -25.84 -54.32 40.14
C ARG A 3 -24.89 -54.18 38.91
N PRO A 4 -25.25 -53.51 37.82
CA PRO A 4 -24.34 -53.24 36.75
C PRO A 4 -23.51 -51.96 37.09
N THR A 5 -22.18 -52.09 36.93
CA THR A 5 -21.20 -51.03 37.07
C THR A 5 -21.14 -50.26 35.73
N TYR A 6 -21.55 -49.00 35.68
CA TYR A 6 -21.39 -48.13 34.50
C TYR A 6 -19.96 -47.61 34.47
N PHE A 7 -19.20 -48.07 33.46
CA PHE A 7 -17.88 -47.55 33.15
C PHE A 7 -18.04 -46.29 32.28
N SER A 8 -17.89 -45.13 32.89
CA SER A 8 -17.90 -43.84 32.17
C SER A 8 -16.61 -43.66 31.41
N LEU A 9 -16.68 -43.82 30.08
CA LEU A 9 -15.59 -43.51 29.15
C LEU A 9 -15.58 -41.98 28.89
N PHE A 10 -14.70 -41.26 29.59
CA PHE A 10 -14.49 -39.83 29.38
C PHE A 10 -13.50 -39.67 28.21
N ALA A 11 -14.04 -39.51 26.99
CA ALA A 11 -13.25 -39.21 25.82
C ALA A 11 -12.81 -37.73 25.87
N GLY A 12 -11.54 -37.47 26.21
CA GLY A 12 -10.91 -36.16 26.17
C GLY A 12 -10.77 -35.66 24.74
N LEU A 13 -11.57 -34.66 24.36
CA LEU A 13 -11.42 -33.92 23.11
C LEU A 13 -10.20 -32.98 23.27
N VAL A 14 -9.04 -33.41 22.74
CA VAL A 14 -7.87 -32.55 22.60
C VAL A 14 -8.13 -31.59 21.44
N ALA A 15 -8.55 -30.36 21.76
CA ALA A 15 -8.65 -29.28 20.79
C ALA A 15 -7.22 -28.87 20.38
N SER A 16 -6.80 -29.27 19.18
CA SER A 16 -5.56 -28.80 18.56
C SER A 16 -5.73 -27.33 18.21
N LEU A 17 -5.22 -26.43 19.04
CA LEU A 17 -5.07 -25.01 18.75
C LEU A 17 -3.97 -24.89 17.66
N SER A 18 -4.38 -24.92 16.40
CA SER A 18 -3.50 -24.53 15.29
C SER A 18 -3.17 -23.06 15.46
N SER A 19 -1.93 -22.75 15.81
CA SER A 19 -1.43 -21.37 15.82
C SER A 19 -1.49 -20.85 14.38
N MET A 20 -2.48 -20.01 14.08
CA MET A 20 -2.52 -19.27 12.83
C MET A 20 -1.37 -18.25 12.90
N HIS A 21 -0.29 -18.53 12.18
CA HIS A 21 0.76 -17.55 11.98
C HIS A 21 0.20 -16.52 11.00
N ALA A 22 -0.19 -15.35 11.50
CA ALA A 22 -0.42 -14.18 10.66
C ALA A 22 0.94 -13.82 10.05
N THR A 23 1.03 -13.82 8.73
CA THR A 23 2.20 -13.29 8.03
C THR A 23 2.16 -11.79 8.15
N THR A 24 2.84 -11.24 9.15
CA THR A 24 2.99 -9.79 9.30
C THR A 24 4.03 -9.35 8.28
N VAL A 25 3.64 -8.57 7.29
CA VAL A 25 4.57 -7.88 6.41
C VAL A 25 5.29 -6.83 7.27
N ILE A 26 6.61 -6.93 7.37
CA ILE A 26 7.40 -5.90 8.07
C ILE A 26 7.35 -4.65 7.19
N PRO A 27 6.84 -3.52 7.72
CA PRO A 27 6.80 -2.28 6.95
C PRO A 27 8.20 -1.88 6.49
N PRO A 28 8.38 -1.46 5.23
CA PRO A 28 9.68 -1.06 4.71
C PRO A 28 10.15 0.26 5.36
N THR A 29 11.46 0.39 5.55
CA THR A 29 12.07 1.67 5.92
C THR A 29 12.00 2.65 4.74
N PHE A 30 12.19 3.94 5.01
CA PHE A 30 12.25 4.96 3.96
C PHE A 30 13.32 4.64 2.89
N ASP A 31 14.49 4.19 3.31
CA ASP A 31 15.56 3.78 2.41
C ASP A 31 15.11 2.63 1.47
N GLN A 32 14.41 1.65 2.01
CA GLN A 32 13.89 0.52 1.24
C GLN A 32 12.80 0.99 0.25
N LEU A 33 11.89 1.87 0.68
CA LEU A 33 10.87 2.46 -0.21
C LEU A 33 11.54 3.14 -1.41
N VAL A 34 12.54 4.00 -1.15
CA VAL A 34 13.22 4.73 -2.23
C VAL A 34 14.03 3.82 -3.13
N GLN A 35 14.70 2.79 -2.56
CA GLN A 35 15.55 1.89 -3.35
C GLN A 35 14.74 0.94 -4.23
N GLN A 36 13.69 0.31 -3.67
CA GLN A 36 12.89 -0.69 -4.38
C GLN A 36 11.97 -0.07 -5.43
N ALA A 37 11.42 1.10 -5.17
CA ALA A 37 10.57 1.75 -6.16
C ALA A 37 11.30 2.00 -7.48
N GLU A 38 10.69 1.61 -8.60
CA GLU A 38 11.14 1.93 -9.96
C GLU A 38 10.68 3.33 -10.37
N VAL A 39 9.46 3.69 -9.96
CA VAL A 39 8.86 4.99 -10.22
C VAL A 39 8.31 5.56 -8.91
N ILE A 40 8.66 6.83 -8.62
CA ILE A 40 8.05 7.59 -7.51
C ILE A 40 7.46 8.86 -8.11
N PHE A 41 6.18 9.10 -7.85
CA PHE A 41 5.51 10.29 -8.36
C PHE A 41 4.42 10.79 -7.40
N GLN A 42 4.11 12.07 -7.49
CA GLN A 42 2.90 12.65 -6.92
C GLN A 42 1.85 12.75 -8.02
N GLY A 43 0.62 12.31 -7.72
CA GLY A 43 -0.48 12.34 -8.68
C GLY A 43 -1.85 12.42 -8.02
N THR A 44 -2.85 12.73 -8.85
CA THR A 44 -4.26 12.70 -8.47
C THR A 44 -4.96 11.61 -9.27
N VAL A 45 -5.74 10.76 -8.60
CA VAL A 45 -6.53 9.71 -9.24
C VAL A 45 -7.60 10.35 -10.13
N THR A 46 -7.57 10.02 -11.40
CA THR A 46 -8.54 10.51 -12.39
C THR A 46 -9.53 9.44 -12.84
N ASN A 47 -9.14 8.15 -12.74
CA ASN A 47 -10.00 7.03 -13.12
C ASN A 47 -9.67 5.78 -12.30
N VAL A 48 -10.71 5.05 -11.93
CA VAL A 48 -10.62 3.71 -11.32
C VAL A 48 -11.56 2.80 -12.08
N ARG A 49 -11.03 1.73 -12.68
CA ARG A 49 -11.81 0.83 -13.51
C ARG A 49 -11.43 -0.62 -13.25
N SER A 50 -12.38 -1.42 -12.80
CA SER A 50 -12.23 -2.87 -12.68
C SER A 50 -12.75 -3.58 -13.93
N VAL A 51 -12.04 -4.61 -14.38
CA VAL A 51 -12.41 -5.43 -15.53
C VAL A 51 -12.09 -6.90 -15.27
N TRP A 52 -12.80 -7.77 -15.97
CA TRP A 52 -12.44 -9.18 -16.03
C TRP A 52 -11.27 -9.38 -16.99
N GLU A 53 -10.26 -10.11 -16.52
CA GLU A 53 -9.10 -10.54 -17.29
C GLU A 53 -8.97 -12.05 -17.26
N GLY A 54 -8.25 -12.63 -18.23
CA GLY A 54 -8.05 -14.07 -18.37
C GLY A 54 -9.30 -14.83 -18.82
N GLU A 55 -9.13 -16.17 -18.97
CA GLU A 55 -10.18 -17.06 -19.40
C GLU A 55 -10.25 -18.32 -18.54
N GLY A 56 -11.44 -18.94 -18.47
CA GLY A 56 -11.65 -20.20 -17.77
C GLY A 56 -11.25 -20.13 -16.29
N ALA A 57 -10.41 -21.04 -15.85
CA ALA A 57 -9.94 -21.12 -14.45
C ALA A 57 -8.95 -20.02 -14.05
N GLN A 58 -8.41 -19.29 -15.02
CA GLN A 58 -7.50 -18.16 -14.78
C GLN A 58 -8.23 -16.80 -14.83
N ARG A 59 -9.54 -16.80 -14.96
CA ARG A 59 -10.35 -15.59 -14.97
C ARG A 59 -10.28 -14.90 -13.62
N HIS A 60 -9.95 -13.61 -13.62
CA HIS A 60 -9.80 -12.79 -12.43
C HIS A 60 -10.22 -11.34 -12.71
N ILE A 61 -10.37 -10.54 -11.66
CA ILE A 61 -10.65 -9.11 -11.80
C ILE A 61 -9.35 -8.34 -11.56
N ASP A 62 -9.02 -7.45 -12.50
CA ASP A 62 -7.98 -6.44 -12.33
C ASP A 62 -8.61 -5.05 -12.23
N THR A 63 -8.05 -4.23 -11.33
CA THR A 63 -8.41 -2.82 -11.19
C THR A 63 -7.27 -1.95 -11.70
N TYR A 64 -7.59 -1.11 -12.67
CA TYR A 64 -6.70 -0.11 -13.25
C TYR A 64 -6.99 1.25 -12.61
N VAL A 65 -5.97 1.82 -11.94
CA VAL A 65 -6.04 3.15 -11.33
C VAL A 65 -5.16 4.10 -12.12
N THR A 66 -5.77 5.13 -12.71
CA THR A 66 -5.07 6.12 -13.52
C THR A 66 -4.90 7.42 -12.75
N PHE A 67 -3.69 7.94 -12.77
CA PHE A 67 -3.30 9.18 -12.13
C PHE A 67 -2.97 10.25 -13.16
N GLN A 68 -3.39 11.47 -12.91
CA GLN A 68 -2.77 12.65 -13.48
C GLN A 68 -1.53 12.96 -12.65
N VAL A 69 -0.35 12.85 -13.27
CA VAL A 69 0.92 13.08 -12.59
C VAL A 69 1.19 14.56 -12.46
N GLN A 70 1.44 15.02 -11.24
CA GLN A 70 1.88 16.39 -10.96
C GLN A 70 3.41 16.51 -11.00
N GLU A 71 4.09 15.51 -10.45
CA GLU A 71 5.56 15.50 -10.40
C GLU A 71 6.11 14.06 -10.40
N SER A 72 7.07 13.76 -11.27
CA SER A 72 7.89 12.54 -11.18
C SER A 72 9.11 12.83 -10.32
N VAL A 73 9.29 12.06 -9.23
CA VAL A 73 10.40 12.24 -8.27
C VAL A 73 11.54 11.26 -8.58
N LYS A 74 11.19 10.02 -8.97
CA LYS A 74 12.13 8.99 -9.43
C LYS A 74 11.55 8.31 -10.67
N GLY A 75 12.39 7.99 -11.64
CA GLY A 75 11.96 7.40 -12.90
C GLY A 75 11.16 8.38 -13.76
N ASN A 76 10.35 7.86 -14.67
CA ASN A 76 9.53 8.66 -15.58
C ASN A 76 8.08 8.15 -15.55
N ALA A 77 7.20 8.87 -14.88
CA ALA A 77 5.76 8.58 -14.85
C ALA A 77 4.98 9.21 -16.01
N GLY A 78 5.60 10.11 -16.80
CA GLY A 78 4.90 10.87 -17.84
C GLY A 78 3.85 11.84 -17.27
N ALA A 79 2.92 12.28 -18.11
CA ALA A 79 1.80 13.13 -17.68
C ALA A 79 0.66 12.36 -17.02
N SER A 80 0.57 11.06 -17.30
CA SER A 80 -0.43 10.14 -16.75
C SER A 80 0.22 8.80 -16.50
N TYR A 81 -0.09 8.20 -15.36
CA TYR A 81 0.41 6.88 -14.97
C TYR A 81 -0.73 5.98 -14.53
N THR A 82 -0.73 4.74 -14.98
CA THR A 82 -1.75 3.76 -14.60
C THR A 82 -1.09 2.58 -13.90
N ILE A 83 -1.56 2.26 -12.70
CA ILE A 83 -1.19 1.03 -12.00
C ILE A 83 -2.28 -0.01 -12.18
N ARG A 84 -1.88 -1.29 -12.23
CA ARG A 84 -2.78 -2.45 -12.29
C ARG A 84 -2.71 -3.20 -10.97
N MET A 85 -3.84 -3.46 -10.35
CA MET A 85 -3.93 -4.23 -9.11
C MET A 85 -4.89 -5.40 -9.29
N LEU A 86 -4.57 -6.54 -8.69
CA LEU A 86 -5.47 -7.68 -8.63
C LEU A 86 -6.65 -7.38 -7.70
N GLY A 87 -7.85 -7.80 -8.12
CA GLY A 87 -9.10 -7.60 -7.38
C GLY A 87 -9.90 -6.39 -7.83
N GLY A 88 -11.10 -6.25 -7.27
CA GLY A 88 -12.04 -5.20 -7.59
C GLY A 88 -13.46 -5.71 -7.73
N THR A 89 -14.36 -4.87 -8.27
CA THR A 89 -15.78 -5.19 -8.47
C THR A 89 -16.19 -4.93 -9.91
N VAL A 90 -16.84 -5.91 -10.54
CA VAL A 90 -17.42 -5.80 -11.88
C VAL A 90 -18.86 -6.28 -11.81
N GLY A 91 -19.82 -5.36 -11.99
CA GLY A 91 -21.23 -5.65 -11.74
C GLY A 91 -21.49 -6.06 -10.31
N ASP A 92 -22.08 -7.23 -10.10
CA ASP A 92 -22.38 -7.77 -8.77
C ASP A 92 -21.27 -8.71 -8.22
N GLU A 93 -20.22 -8.92 -9.00
CA GLU A 93 -19.11 -9.82 -8.62
C GLU A 93 -17.93 -9.04 -8.07
N THR A 94 -17.44 -9.45 -6.89
CA THR A 94 -16.30 -8.84 -6.21
C THR A 94 -15.21 -9.89 -5.95
N MET A 95 -13.97 -9.54 -6.30
CA MET A 95 -12.77 -10.28 -5.94
C MET A 95 -11.96 -9.44 -4.96
N GLU A 96 -11.89 -9.88 -3.71
CA GLU A 96 -11.10 -9.18 -2.69
C GLU A 96 -9.71 -9.82 -2.55
N VAL A 97 -8.70 -8.97 -2.50
CA VAL A 97 -7.33 -9.33 -2.15
C VAL A 97 -6.99 -8.58 -0.86
N THR A 98 -6.58 -9.33 0.15
CA THR A 98 -6.26 -8.77 1.48
C THR A 98 -5.15 -7.74 1.36
N ASP A 99 -5.24 -6.67 2.15
CA ASP A 99 -4.28 -5.57 2.24
C ASP A 99 -4.08 -4.76 0.95
N THR A 100 -4.93 -4.96 -0.06
CA THR A 100 -4.88 -4.14 -1.28
C THR A 100 -5.43 -2.74 -1.00
N PRO A 101 -4.68 -1.67 -1.29
CA PRO A 101 -5.14 -0.31 -1.11
C PRO A 101 -6.33 0.00 -2.03
N LYS A 102 -7.31 0.75 -1.53
CA LYS A 102 -8.47 1.20 -2.31
C LYS A 102 -8.27 2.66 -2.72
N PHE A 103 -8.50 2.94 -3.99
CA PHE A 103 -8.37 4.27 -4.57
C PHE A 103 -9.73 4.82 -4.97
N ASN A 104 -9.91 6.13 -4.79
CA ASN A 104 -11.08 6.86 -5.27
C ASN A 104 -10.65 7.99 -6.21
N VAL A 105 -11.49 8.31 -7.18
CA VAL A 105 -11.26 9.47 -8.04
C VAL A 105 -11.18 10.73 -7.17
N GLY A 106 -10.12 11.51 -7.36
CA GLY A 106 -9.80 12.69 -6.56
C GLY A 106 -8.79 12.46 -5.44
N ASP A 107 -8.47 11.21 -5.10
CA ASP A 107 -7.38 10.92 -4.14
C ASP A 107 -6.08 11.52 -4.66
N ARG A 108 -5.34 12.18 -3.77
CA ARG A 108 -4.03 12.78 -4.02
C ARG A 108 -3.00 11.98 -3.28
N ASP A 109 -2.05 11.39 -4.00
CA ASP A 109 -1.10 10.45 -3.42
C ASP A 109 0.32 10.71 -3.92
N ILE A 110 1.31 10.31 -3.10
CA ILE A 110 2.68 10.06 -3.52
C ILE A 110 2.86 8.55 -3.51
N LEU A 111 3.19 7.96 -4.66
CA LEU A 111 3.30 6.52 -4.84
C LEU A 111 4.75 6.09 -5.08
N PHE A 112 5.13 5.00 -4.42
CA PHE A 112 6.37 4.27 -4.61
C PHE A 112 6.03 2.97 -5.34
N VAL A 113 6.16 2.99 -6.66
CA VAL A 113 5.73 1.92 -7.56
C VAL A 113 6.89 0.99 -7.88
N GLU A 114 6.65 -0.32 -7.79
CA GLU A 114 7.56 -1.38 -8.23
C GLU A 114 6.81 -2.43 -9.04
N HIS A 115 7.45 -3.03 -10.03
CA HIS A 115 6.98 -4.19 -10.80
C HIS A 115 5.51 -4.05 -11.29
N ASN A 116 5.15 -2.86 -11.81
CA ASN A 116 3.81 -2.60 -12.32
C ASN A 116 3.49 -3.55 -13.49
N ASN A 117 2.32 -4.15 -13.47
CA ASN A 117 1.82 -5.23 -14.33
C ASN A 117 2.41 -6.64 -14.06
N GLU A 118 3.33 -6.79 -13.13
CA GLU A 118 3.93 -8.08 -12.76
C GLU A 118 3.44 -8.56 -11.39
N GLN A 119 3.26 -7.64 -10.43
CA GLN A 119 2.77 -7.95 -9.09
C GLN A 119 1.26 -7.78 -8.96
N PHE A 120 0.68 -8.37 -7.91
CA PHE A 120 -0.73 -8.22 -7.56
C PHE A 120 -1.07 -6.79 -7.12
N VAL A 121 -0.16 -6.16 -6.37
CA VAL A 121 -0.20 -4.75 -5.98
C VAL A 121 1.16 -4.15 -6.29
N PRO A 122 1.27 -3.22 -7.25
CA PRO A 122 2.56 -2.72 -7.72
C PRO A 122 3.07 -1.55 -6.87
N LEU A 123 2.99 -1.67 -5.55
CA LEU A 123 3.51 -0.69 -4.60
C LEU A 123 4.50 -1.36 -3.67
N VAL A 124 5.57 -0.68 -3.33
CA VAL A 124 6.58 -1.19 -2.41
C VAL A 124 5.93 -1.55 -1.08
N GLY A 125 6.10 -2.80 -0.65
CA GLY A 125 5.49 -3.29 0.58
C GLY A 125 3.96 -3.34 0.55
N ILE A 126 3.37 -3.60 -0.63
CA ILE A 126 1.92 -3.70 -0.88
C ILE A 126 1.22 -2.34 -0.68
N LYS A 127 0.83 -1.99 0.55
CA LYS A 127 0.14 -0.75 0.88
C LYS A 127 1.09 0.36 1.33
N HIS A 128 2.25 -0.01 1.89
CA HIS A 128 3.19 0.94 2.50
C HIS A 128 3.85 1.90 1.50
N GLY A 129 3.84 1.58 0.21
CA GLY A 129 4.30 2.46 -0.86
C GLY A 129 3.29 3.56 -1.26
N ARG A 130 2.21 3.76 -0.51
CA ARG A 130 1.22 4.81 -0.73
C ARG A 130 1.24 5.82 0.40
N PHE A 131 1.39 7.09 0.07
CA PHE A 131 1.26 8.20 1.00
C PHE A 131 0.18 9.15 0.52
N HIS A 132 -0.83 9.38 1.36
CA HIS A 132 -1.92 10.31 1.06
C HIS A 132 -1.48 11.74 1.24
N VAL A 133 -1.89 12.60 0.33
CA VAL A 133 -1.74 14.06 0.46
C VAL A 133 -3.08 14.66 0.82
N GLN A 134 -3.22 15.09 2.07
CA GLN A 134 -4.45 15.66 2.59
C GLN A 134 -4.27 17.12 3.00
N ARG A 135 -5.32 17.91 2.80
CA ARG A 135 -5.37 19.28 3.33
C ARG A 135 -5.69 19.23 4.81
N ASP A 136 -4.80 19.74 5.64
CA ASP A 136 -5.07 19.94 7.05
C ASP A 136 -5.94 21.20 7.22
N GLU A 137 -7.13 21.03 7.76
CA GLU A 137 -8.12 22.12 7.92
C GLU A 137 -7.69 23.17 8.94
N GLN A 138 -6.88 22.79 9.94
CA GLN A 138 -6.45 23.69 11.00
C GLN A 138 -5.35 24.64 10.53
N THR A 139 -4.36 24.10 9.83
CA THR A 139 -3.19 24.86 9.36
C THR A 139 -3.35 25.37 7.93
N GLY A 140 -4.30 24.82 7.17
CA GLY A 140 -4.48 25.11 5.76
C GLY A 140 -3.30 24.64 4.89
N ARG A 141 -2.46 23.72 5.37
CA ARG A 141 -1.33 23.13 4.62
C ARG A 141 -1.67 21.75 4.11
N ASP A 142 -1.02 21.31 3.05
CA ASP A 142 -1.03 19.91 2.65
C ASP A 142 -0.05 19.14 3.54
N VAL A 143 -0.49 17.97 4.02
CA VAL A 143 0.26 17.07 4.90
C VAL A 143 0.27 15.67 4.31
N VAL A 144 1.25 14.88 4.71
CA VAL A 144 1.43 13.50 4.29
C VAL A 144 0.92 12.55 5.37
N LEU A 145 0.04 11.63 4.98
CA LEU A 145 -0.43 10.52 5.81
C LEU A 145 0.07 9.20 5.21
N ASN A 146 0.29 8.19 6.07
CA ASN A 146 0.58 6.83 5.63
C ASN A 146 -0.68 6.14 5.06
N ASP A 147 -0.56 4.88 4.68
CA ASP A 147 -1.66 4.06 4.14
C ASP A 147 -2.77 3.77 5.17
N GLU A 148 -2.51 3.92 6.45
CA GLU A 148 -3.48 3.78 7.54
C GLU A 148 -4.19 5.12 7.87
N GLY A 149 -3.79 6.21 7.20
CA GLY A 149 -4.34 7.55 7.41
C GLY A 149 -3.69 8.28 8.59
N GLU A 150 -2.55 7.79 9.08
CA GLU A 150 -1.82 8.42 10.18
C GLU A 150 -0.81 9.44 9.66
N PRO A 151 -0.64 10.60 10.35
CA PRO A 151 0.29 11.64 9.96
C PRO A 151 1.74 11.17 10.02
N VAL A 152 2.49 11.32 8.93
CA VAL A 152 3.92 11.01 8.87
C VAL A 152 4.72 12.20 9.39
N ARG A 153 5.41 12.04 10.52
CA ARG A 153 6.24 13.09 11.14
C ARG A 153 7.70 12.98 10.73
N ASP A 154 8.24 11.78 10.79
CA ASP A 154 9.65 11.51 10.56
C ASP A 154 9.82 10.28 9.65
N LEU A 155 10.49 10.48 8.54
CA LEU A 155 10.77 9.40 7.57
C LEU A 155 11.76 8.36 8.12
N ALA A 156 12.56 8.71 9.13
CA ALA A 156 13.49 7.77 9.76
C ALA A 156 12.78 6.75 10.66
N THR A 157 11.54 7.02 11.06
CA THR A 157 10.73 6.13 11.90
C THR A 157 9.82 5.22 11.08
N LEU A 158 9.67 5.44 9.78
CA LEU A 158 8.88 4.58 8.91
C LEU A 158 9.27 3.10 9.07
N GLY A 159 8.28 2.24 9.22
CA GLY A 159 8.46 0.82 9.48
C GLY A 159 8.64 0.44 10.95
N ARG A 160 8.47 1.39 11.86
CA ARG A 160 8.45 1.16 13.31
C ARG A 160 7.07 1.53 13.87
N GLU A 161 6.73 1.00 15.06
CA GLU A 161 5.56 1.47 15.78
C GLU A 161 5.75 2.95 16.17
N GLU A 162 4.87 3.82 15.70
CA GLU A 162 4.87 5.24 16.02
C GLU A 162 3.73 5.55 17.00
N GLU A 163 3.98 6.51 17.90
CA GLU A 163 2.89 7.10 18.68
C GLU A 163 2.02 7.95 17.74
N SER A 164 0.69 7.85 17.87
CA SER A 164 -0.24 8.66 17.10
C SER A 164 0.00 10.16 17.33
N VAL A 165 0.17 10.90 16.25
CA VAL A 165 0.51 12.33 16.28
C VAL A 165 -0.58 13.17 15.65
N SER A 166 -0.56 14.47 15.96
CA SER A 166 -1.47 15.44 15.35
C SER A 166 -1.13 15.68 13.87
N ALA A 167 -2.14 15.85 13.02
CA ALA A 167 -1.95 16.19 11.61
C ALA A 167 -1.10 17.45 11.40
N SER A 168 -1.14 18.41 12.35
CA SER A 168 -0.35 19.64 12.29
C SER A 168 1.17 19.41 12.39
N GLU A 169 1.60 18.24 12.88
CA GLU A 169 3.00 17.85 13.02
C GLU A 169 3.50 17.01 11.83
N ALA A 170 2.61 16.63 10.91
CA ALA A 170 2.97 15.86 9.73
C ALA A 170 3.85 16.67 8.76
N ILE A 171 4.73 15.96 8.06
CA ILE A 171 5.56 16.55 6.99
C ILE A 171 4.71 16.99 5.80
N SER A 172 5.23 17.95 5.03
CA SER A 172 4.60 18.34 3.77
C SER A 172 4.95 17.36 2.64
N PRO A 173 4.16 17.33 1.54
CA PRO A 173 4.52 16.59 0.33
C PRO A 173 5.88 17.00 -0.24
N GLU A 174 6.24 18.28 -0.15
CA GLU A 174 7.51 18.83 -0.59
C GLU A 174 8.68 18.30 0.24
N ASP A 175 8.51 18.15 1.56
CA ASP A 175 9.53 17.55 2.44
C ASP A 175 9.77 16.09 2.10
N LEU A 176 8.72 15.28 1.90
CA LEU A 176 8.84 13.90 1.47
C LEU A 176 9.57 13.78 0.12
N LYS A 177 9.16 14.57 -0.88
CA LYS A 177 9.80 14.57 -2.20
C LYS A 177 11.27 15.02 -2.16
N SER A 178 11.57 16.01 -1.33
CA SER A 178 12.93 16.50 -1.12
C SER A 178 13.81 15.44 -0.47
N ALA A 179 13.28 14.71 0.53
CA ALA A 179 13.98 13.60 1.16
C ALA A 179 14.29 12.48 0.15
N VAL A 180 13.33 12.12 -0.72
CA VAL A 180 13.57 11.15 -1.81
C VAL A 180 14.70 11.61 -2.72
N LYS A 181 14.68 12.87 -3.19
CA LYS A 181 15.72 13.42 -4.06
C LYS A 181 17.09 13.41 -3.40
N ASN A 182 17.17 13.76 -2.11
CA ASN A 182 18.41 13.74 -1.33
C ASN A 182 18.95 12.31 -1.18
N GLN A 183 18.08 11.34 -0.92
CA GLN A 183 18.43 9.93 -0.82
C GLN A 183 19.01 9.42 -2.15
N LEU A 184 18.38 9.73 -3.27
CA LEU A 184 18.85 9.36 -4.61
C LEU A 184 20.23 9.97 -4.91
N ALA A 185 20.45 11.24 -4.57
CA ALA A 185 21.72 11.92 -4.74
C ALA A 185 22.84 11.31 -3.88
N GLY A 186 22.54 10.95 -2.62
CA GLY A 186 23.47 10.32 -1.69
C GLY A 186 23.83 8.88 -2.06
N SER A 187 22.91 8.14 -2.66
CA SER A 187 23.10 6.73 -3.05
C SER A 187 23.85 6.57 -4.38
N GLY A 188 24.19 7.66 -5.10
CA GLY A 188 24.78 7.59 -6.43
C GLY A 188 23.85 6.99 -7.50
N LEU A 189 22.59 6.76 -7.16
CA LEU A 189 21.55 6.29 -8.07
C LEU A 189 21.16 7.45 -8.99
N LYS A 190 21.66 7.45 -10.22
CA LYS A 190 21.26 8.45 -11.23
C LYS A 190 19.78 8.32 -11.51
N ASN A 191 19.07 9.44 -11.44
CA ASN A 191 17.70 9.51 -11.94
C ASN A 191 17.71 9.31 -13.47
N PRO A 192 17.14 8.23 -14.02
CA PRO A 192 17.17 7.97 -15.47
C PRO A 192 16.38 8.97 -16.31
N ALA A 193 15.65 9.90 -15.68
CA ALA A 193 14.85 10.92 -16.38
C ALA A 193 15.64 12.10 -16.96
N ASN A 194 16.98 12.16 -16.77
CA ASN A 194 17.83 13.28 -17.21
C ASN A 194 18.85 12.89 -18.31
N ASN A 195 18.50 11.96 -19.18
CA ASN A 195 19.30 11.69 -20.41
C ASN A 195 18.46 11.91 -21.64
#